data_3c24f892757e7a191a59c2be6d91e779
#
_entry.id   3c24f892757e7a191a59c2be6d91e779
#
_cell.length_a   1.000
_cell.length_b   1.000
_cell.length_c   1.000
_cell.angle_alpha   90.00
_cell.angle_beta   90.00
_cell.angle_gamma   90.00
#
_symmetry.space_group_name_H-M   'P 1'
#
loop_
_entity.id
_entity.type
_entity.pdbx_description
1 polymer ?
#
loop_
_entity_poly.entity_id
_entity_poly.type
_entity_poly.pdbx_seq_one_letter_code
_entity_poly.pdbx_strand_id
1 'polypeptide(L)'
;MSRPLTSNVVQLNGADALRSLAGAFAHLHDFERFVAGLRTALDKSQLFGRTTIAVDRALTDGNAHFSPGTITFPLSDHEETHGSIQVQPSGKRGQFGAEDLHLMGGLADFLSAVLTQSLRAQGADNRSELLRFLLNQSPVGIAAYGSDRRLLVANDLALRWMGEATLPFEDFEAGNGGFHLRASGKLIYGEGRRMSATTAGGWLAVLHDMTLEQVRLLEIMQKETYRMLAQGGRLGFALVQSGHLRDGVLRRLGALRAALLPGEVAGPYDAHRIGIVFPGLSGLALRARLRKLKSVFAETGSLRLGYAELGVDGNNTPESVLTAALQRHGPYDEVLRPVLLVHDDSAAVADTFAMVLGREFQVVKSTSPSRTRELLATKTFEGFVTELELRNGVSGVELVRYAREKQPGIRPFLTTVQRAPYGLPSGASDADVLILEKPFDVATLTQTVRTNLPA
;
A
#
# COMPACT_ATOMS: atom_id res chain seq x y z
N MET A 1 -22.63 -1.53 -26.10
CA MET A 1 -22.29 -2.28 -24.85
C MET A 1 -20.77 -2.35 -24.75
N SER A 2 -20.17 -1.36 -24.09
CA SER A 2 -18.74 -1.21 -23.95
C SER A 2 -18.30 -1.94 -22.68
N ARG A 3 -17.44 -2.94 -22.82
CA ARG A 3 -16.81 -3.63 -21.67
C ARG A 3 -15.88 -2.66 -20.93
N PRO A 4 -15.87 -2.65 -19.60
CA PRO A 4 -14.93 -1.85 -18.85
C PRO A 4 -13.51 -2.39 -19.07
N LEU A 5 -12.59 -1.51 -19.42
CA LEU A 5 -11.16 -1.77 -19.40
C LEU A 5 -10.72 -1.98 -17.94
N THR A 6 -10.59 -3.24 -17.55
CA THR A 6 -9.88 -3.59 -16.31
C THR A 6 -8.39 -3.31 -16.52
N SER A 7 -7.90 -2.21 -15.94
CA SER A 7 -6.48 -1.91 -15.89
C SER A 7 -5.78 -2.96 -15.01
N ASN A 8 -5.19 -3.97 -15.65
CA ASN A 8 -4.27 -4.88 -14.98
C ASN A 8 -2.99 -4.12 -14.67
N VAL A 9 -2.86 -3.65 -13.44
CA VAL A 9 -1.58 -3.17 -12.90
C VAL A 9 -0.64 -4.37 -12.85
N VAL A 10 0.41 -4.34 -13.64
CA VAL A 10 1.51 -5.31 -13.58
C VAL A 10 2.17 -5.15 -12.21
N GLN A 11 1.86 -6.05 -11.28
CA GLN A 11 2.61 -6.19 -10.03
C GLN A 11 3.96 -6.80 -10.39
N LEU A 12 4.96 -5.94 -10.60
CA LEU A 12 6.34 -6.36 -10.40
C LEU A 12 6.47 -6.75 -8.92
N ASN A 13 6.68 -8.01 -8.63
CA ASN A 13 7.33 -8.44 -7.40
C ASN A 13 8.80 -7.96 -7.49
N GLY A 14 8.96 -6.62 -7.42
CA GLY A 14 10.13 -5.90 -7.88
C GLY A 14 11.41 -6.25 -7.13
N ALA A 15 11.31 -6.59 -5.84
CA ALA A 15 12.51 -6.84 -5.04
C ALA A 15 13.24 -8.14 -5.43
N ASP A 16 12.54 -9.22 -5.79
CA ASP A 16 13.17 -10.50 -6.13
C ASP A 16 13.62 -10.57 -7.60
N ALA A 17 12.86 -9.93 -8.50
CA ALA A 17 13.28 -9.80 -9.90
C ALA A 17 14.50 -8.87 -10.03
N LEU A 18 14.51 -7.75 -9.30
CA LEU A 18 15.65 -6.82 -9.25
C LEU A 18 16.88 -7.46 -8.58
N ARG A 19 16.68 -8.30 -7.53
CA ARG A 19 17.78 -9.08 -6.94
C ARG A 19 18.45 -10.02 -7.94
N SER A 20 17.64 -10.71 -8.71
CA SER A 20 18.12 -11.67 -9.70
C SER A 20 18.75 -10.97 -10.89
N LEU A 21 18.24 -9.80 -11.30
CA LEU A 21 18.86 -8.93 -12.29
C LEU A 21 20.22 -8.40 -11.81
N ALA A 22 20.29 -7.88 -10.59
CA ALA A 22 21.58 -7.44 -10.02
C ALA A 22 22.59 -8.58 -9.91
N GLY A 23 22.14 -9.80 -9.61
CA GLY A 23 22.96 -11.02 -9.63
C GLY A 23 23.44 -11.38 -11.05
N ALA A 24 22.60 -11.21 -12.07
CA ALA A 24 22.99 -11.43 -13.46
C ALA A 24 24.05 -10.41 -13.92
N PHE A 25 23.91 -9.13 -13.53
CA PHE A 25 24.88 -8.08 -13.84
C PHE A 25 26.28 -8.32 -13.24
N ALA A 26 26.38 -9.05 -12.12
CA ALA A 26 27.66 -9.43 -11.55
C ALA A 26 28.49 -10.36 -12.47
N HIS A 27 27.85 -10.98 -13.45
CA HIS A 27 28.46 -11.94 -14.39
C HIS A 27 28.55 -11.43 -15.85
N LEU A 28 28.52 -10.11 -16.08
CA LEU A 28 28.59 -9.50 -17.40
C LEU A 28 29.85 -9.91 -18.22
N HIS A 29 30.93 -10.33 -17.55
CA HIS A 29 32.13 -10.84 -18.18
C HIS A 29 32.00 -12.28 -18.68
N ASP A 30 30.96 -12.99 -18.28
CA ASP A 30 30.63 -14.36 -18.68
C ASP A 30 29.18 -14.32 -19.20
N PHE A 31 29.06 -14.19 -20.52
CA PHE A 31 27.77 -14.01 -21.19
C PHE A 31 26.80 -15.16 -20.91
N GLU A 32 27.28 -16.41 -20.82
CA GLU A 32 26.42 -17.55 -20.51
C GLU A 32 25.83 -17.46 -19.09
N ARG A 33 26.65 -17.06 -18.12
CA ARG A 33 26.18 -16.84 -16.74
C ARG A 33 25.26 -15.64 -16.61
N PHE A 34 25.55 -14.57 -17.37
CA PHE A 34 24.67 -13.41 -17.44
C PHE A 34 23.29 -13.80 -17.98
N VAL A 35 23.21 -14.50 -19.11
CA VAL A 35 21.97 -14.98 -19.72
C VAL A 35 21.23 -15.95 -18.79
N ALA A 36 21.92 -16.86 -18.12
CA ALA A 36 21.33 -17.76 -17.13
C ALA A 36 20.74 -17.02 -15.93
N GLY A 37 21.45 -15.99 -15.44
CA GLY A 37 21.00 -15.11 -14.36
C GLY A 37 19.77 -14.31 -14.76
N LEU A 38 19.77 -13.74 -15.97
CA LEU A 38 18.65 -12.99 -16.51
C LEU A 38 17.41 -13.87 -16.69
N ARG A 39 17.56 -15.08 -17.25
CA ARG A 39 16.46 -16.06 -17.34
C ARG A 39 15.87 -16.36 -15.97
N THR A 40 16.73 -16.60 -14.96
CA THR A 40 16.29 -16.84 -13.60
C THR A 40 15.52 -15.64 -13.01
N ALA A 41 15.93 -14.41 -13.37
CA ALA A 41 15.24 -13.20 -12.93
C ALA A 41 13.84 -13.08 -13.56
N LEU A 42 13.74 -13.37 -14.87
CA LEU A 42 12.48 -13.33 -15.60
C LEU A 42 11.51 -14.42 -15.13
N ASP A 43 11.99 -15.65 -14.90
CA ASP A 43 11.20 -16.75 -14.35
C ASP A 43 10.67 -16.41 -12.93
N LYS A 44 11.49 -15.79 -12.08
CA LYS A 44 11.10 -15.37 -10.73
C LYS A 44 10.13 -14.18 -10.72
N SER A 45 10.14 -13.36 -11.76
CA SER A 45 9.21 -12.22 -11.87
C SER A 45 7.75 -12.65 -12.01
N GLN A 46 7.50 -13.90 -12.39
CA GLN A 46 6.16 -14.45 -12.70
C GLN A 46 5.39 -13.66 -13.78
N LEU A 47 6.07 -12.77 -14.50
CA LEU A 47 5.47 -12.00 -15.59
C LEU A 47 5.24 -12.91 -16.81
N PHE A 48 6.15 -13.86 -17.01
CA PHE A 48 6.13 -14.79 -18.15
C PHE A 48 6.08 -16.24 -17.65
N GLY A 49 5.52 -17.12 -18.45
CA GLY A 49 5.43 -18.55 -18.11
C GLY A 49 6.77 -19.25 -18.28
N ARG A 50 7.39 -19.08 -19.43
CA ARG A 50 8.71 -19.63 -19.74
C ARG A 50 9.47 -18.68 -20.62
N THR A 51 10.73 -18.42 -20.27
CA THR A 51 11.63 -17.58 -21.06
C THR A 51 12.80 -18.40 -21.55
N THR A 52 13.08 -18.35 -22.85
CA THR A 52 14.24 -18.96 -23.47
C THR A 52 15.03 -17.89 -24.19
N ILE A 53 16.32 -17.81 -23.94
CA ILE A 53 17.23 -16.89 -24.63
C ILE A 53 18.21 -17.79 -25.39
N ALA A 54 18.22 -17.68 -26.71
CA ALA A 54 19.12 -18.42 -27.60
C ALA A 54 20.04 -17.44 -28.32
N VAL A 55 21.33 -17.75 -28.31
CA VAL A 55 22.33 -17.03 -29.06
C VAL A 55 22.79 -17.95 -30.20
N ASP A 56 22.14 -17.81 -31.35
CA ASP A 56 22.44 -18.58 -32.53
C ASP A 56 22.10 -17.76 -33.78
N ARG A 57 23.11 -17.56 -34.63
CA ARG A 57 22.99 -16.80 -35.88
C ARG A 57 22.08 -17.45 -36.91
N ALA A 58 21.79 -18.75 -36.77
CA ALA A 58 21.09 -19.52 -37.80
C ALA A 58 19.54 -19.45 -37.70
N LEU A 59 18.97 -18.81 -36.70
CA LEU A 59 17.56 -19.01 -36.35
C LEU A 59 16.61 -17.82 -36.56
N THR A 60 17.07 -16.66 -37.03
CA THR A 60 16.17 -15.49 -37.15
C THR A 60 16.46 -14.64 -38.39
N ASP A 61 15.38 -14.23 -39.06
CA ASP A 61 15.38 -13.30 -40.19
C ASP A 61 15.34 -11.81 -39.76
N GLY A 62 15.62 -11.52 -38.50
CA GLY A 62 15.62 -10.16 -37.95
C GLY A 62 14.26 -9.60 -37.57
N ASN A 63 13.18 -10.38 -37.70
CA ASN A 63 11.82 -9.95 -37.37
C ASN A 63 11.29 -10.65 -36.15
N ALA A 64 10.37 -9.98 -35.39
CA ALA A 64 9.63 -10.61 -34.31
C ALA A 64 8.60 -11.60 -34.86
N HIS A 65 8.64 -12.85 -34.39
CA HIS A 65 7.72 -13.90 -34.82
C HIS A 65 6.68 -14.19 -33.72
N PHE A 66 5.42 -14.28 -34.14
CA PHE A 66 4.31 -14.59 -33.27
C PHE A 66 3.76 -15.97 -33.64
N SER A 67 3.99 -16.95 -32.78
CA SER A 67 3.36 -18.29 -32.88
C SER A 67 2.29 -18.44 -31.79
N PRO A 68 1.25 -19.27 -31.96
CA PRO A 68 0.29 -19.50 -30.89
C PRO A 68 0.98 -19.91 -29.59
N GLY A 69 0.87 -19.06 -28.56
CA GLY A 69 1.45 -19.30 -27.25
C GLY A 69 2.95 -19.01 -27.08
N THR A 70 3.62 -18.42 -28.08
CA THR A 70 5.05 -18.04 -27.96
C THR A 70 5.31 -16.81 -28.81
N ILE A 71 6.04 -15.85 -28.25
CA ILE A 71 6.55 -14.69 -28.98
C ILE A 71 8.06 -14.77 -29.00
N THR A 72 8.62 -14.56 -30.18
CA THR A 72 10.07 -14.53 -30.40
C THR A 72 10.50 -13.12 -30.80
N PHE A 73 11.42 -12.54 -30.06
CA PHE A 73 12.05 -11.26 -30.37
C PHE A 73 13.49 -11.52 -30.86
N PRO A 74 13.92 -10.95 -31.98
CA PRO A 74 15.30 -11.06 -32.41
C PRO A 74 16.22 -10.25 -31.49
N LEU A 75 17.42 -10.73 -31.29
CA LEU A 75 18.52 -10.01 -30.66
C LEU A 75 19.48 -9.56 -31.80
N SER A 76 19.24 -8.35 -32.31
CA SER A 76 19.93 -7.84 -33.48
C SER A 76 20.47 -6.43 -33.27
N ASP A 77 21.55 -6.08 -33.96
CA ASP A 77 21.97 -4.70 -34.17
C ASP A 77 21.55 -4.22 -35.57
N HIS A 78 22.05 -3.07 -35.99
CA HIS A 78 21.76 -2.51 -37.32
C HIS A 78 22.31 -3.35 -38.50
N GLU A 79 23.19 -4.30 -38.23
CA GLU A 79 23.94 -5.04 -39.27
C GLU A 79 23.65 -6.55 -39.26
N GLU A 80 23.49 -7.17 -38.05
CA GLU A 80 23.35 -8.61 -37.91
C GLU A 80 22.40 -9.03 -36.78
N THR A 81 21.76 -10.21 -36.92
CA THR A 81 21.04 -10.88 -35.86
C THR A 81 21.94 -11.86 -35.13
N HIS A 82 22.04 -11.71 -33.83
CA HIS A 82 22.93 -12.47 -32.95
C HIS A 82 22.24 -13.59 -32.19
N GLY A 83 20.92 -13.59 -32.16
CA GLY A 83 20.13 -14.56 -31.41
C GLY A 83 18.66 -14.19 -31.30
N SER A 84 17.97 -14.84 -30.39
CA SER A 84 16.56 -14.53 -30.09
C SER A 84 16.20 -14.73 -28.64
N ILE A 85 15.17 -14.01 -28.18
CA ILE A 85 14.50 -14.24 -26.92
C ILE A 85 13.08 -14.74 -27.19
N GLN A 86 12.71 -15.88 -26.63
CA GLN A 86 11.40 -16.47 -26.74
C GLN A 86 10.71 -16.45 -25.39
N VAL A 87 9.46 -16.00 -25.35
CA VAL A 87 8.63 -15.96 -24.16
C VAL A 87 7.29 -16.61 -24.37
N GLN A 88 6.80 -17.29 -23.35
CA GLN A 88 5.47 -17.87 -23.28
C GLN A 88 4.63 -17.15 -22.21
N PRO A 89 3.31 -16.99 -22.40
CA PRO A 89 2.46 -16.40 -21.39
C PRO A 89 2.43 -17.28 -20.13
N SER A 90 2.34 -16.66 -18.97
CA SER A 90 2.13 -17.41 -17.73
C SER A 90 0.77 -18.10 -17.77
N GLY A 91 0.67 -19.35 -17.29
CA GLY A 91 -0.55 -20.14 -17.33
C GLY A 91 -1.80 -19.50 -16.68
N LYS A 92 -1.60 -18.41 -15.94
CA LYS A 92 -2.67 -17.61 -15.34
C LYS A 92 -3.22 -16.50 -16.26
N ARG A 93 -2.50 -16.10 -17.32
CA ARG A 93 -2.87 -14.97 -18.17
C ARG A 93 -3.32 -15.34 -19.59
N GLY A 94 -2.98 -16.51 -20.09
CA GLY A 94 -3.41 -17.05 -21.39
C GLY A 94 -2.95 -16.30 -22.66
N GLN A 95 -2.75 -14.97 -22.62
CA GLN A 95 -2.31 -14.14 -23.75
C GLN A 95 -1.51 -12.93 -23.29
N PHE A 96 -0.61 -12.42 -24.13
CA PHE A 96 0.15 -11.20 -23.90
C PHE A 96 -0.68 -9.95 -24.21
N GLY A 97 -0.58 -8.92 -23.35
CA GLY A 97 -1.09 -7.58 -23.60
C GLY A 97 -0.07 -6.70 -24.35
N ALA A 98 -0.52 -5.52 -24.81
CA ALA A 98 0.35 -4.57 -25.49
C ALA A 98 1.50 -4.06 -24.58
N GLU A 99 1.26 -3.94 -23.28
CA GLU A 99 2.30 -3.56 -22.30
C GLU A 99 3.38 -4.65 -22.14
N ASP A 100 2.98 -5.93 -22.15
CA ASP A 100 3.92 -7.05 -22.10
C ASP A 100 4.82 -7.08 -23.34
N LEU A 101 4.24 -6.81 -24.52
CA LEU A 101 4.97 -6.74 -25.78
C LEU A 101 5.97 -5.59 -25.80
N HIS A 102 5.58 -4.42 -25.30
CA HIS A 102 6.46 -3.25 -25.21
C HIS A 102 7.63 -3.51 -24.25
N LEU A 103 7.35 -4.11 -23.09
CA LEU A 103 8.37 -4.48 -22.11
C LEU A 103 9.37 -5.48 -22.70
N MET A 104 8.86 -6.49 -23.40
CA MET A 104 9.71 -7.52 -24.04
C MET A 104 10.51 -6.99 -25.21
N GLY A 105 9.94 -6.07 -25.99
CA GLY A 105 10.67 -5.35 -27.04
C GLY A 105 11.84 -4.58 -26.44
N GLY A 106 11.60 -3.77 -25.41
CA GLY A 106 12.67 -3.04 -24.71
C GLY A 106 13.72 -3.95 -24.07
N LEU A 107 13.35 -5.14 -23.57
CA LEU A 107 14.30 -6.13 -23.08
C LEU A 107 15.12 -6.75 -24.22
N ALA A 108 14.51 -7.04 -25.36
CA ALA A 108 15.22 -7.57 -26.54
C ALA A 108 16.20 -6.55 -27.10
N ASP A 109 15.81 -5.27 -27.18
CA ASP A 109 16.69 -4.17 -27.59
C ASP A 109 17.88 -4.01 -26.64
N PHE A 110 17.61 -4.06 -25.33
CA PHE A 110 18.66 -4.04 -24.32
C PHE A 110 19.63 -5.21 -24.45
N LEU A 111 19.14 -6.45 -24.59
CA LEU A 111 19.97 -7.63 -24.78
C LEU A 111 20.75 -7.63 -26.10
N SER A 112 20.14 -7.09 -27.14
CA SER A 112 20.83 -6.89 -28.45
C SER A 112 22.02 -5.97 -28.28
N ALA A 113 21.84 -4.85 -27.61
CA ALA A 113 22.92 -3.90 -27.33
C ALA A 113 24.03 -4.54 -26.49
N VAL A 114 23.65 -5.31 -25.43
CA VAL A 114 24.60 -6.06 -24.59
C VAL A 114 25.41 -7.04 -25.42
N LEU A 115 24.73 -7.84 -26.25
CA LEU A 115 25.35 -8.89 -27.07
C LEU A 115 26.30 -8.29 -28.10
N THR A 116 25.87 -7.25 -28.84
CA THR A 116 26.67 -6.54 -29.83
C THR A 116 27.95 -5.97 -29.21
N GLN A 117 27.82 -5.31 -28.06
CA GLN A 117 28.97 -4.74 -27.36
C GLN A 117 29.91 -5.84 -26.81
N SER A 118 29.36 -6.95 -26.28
CA SER A 118 30.17 -8.09 -25.81
C SER A 118 30.96 -8.73 -26.92
N LEU A 119 30.38 -8.87 -28.12
CA LEU A 119 31.05 -9.42 -29.31
C LEU A 119 32.13 -8.46 -29.84
N ARG A 120 31.90 -7.14 -29.81
CA ARG A 120 32.88 -6.13 -30.18
C ARG A 120 34.02 -5.99 -29.15
N ALA A 121 33.76 -6.25 -27.86
CA ALA A 121 34.71 -6.13 -26.75
C ALA A 121 35.68 -7.33 -26.60
N GLN A 122 35.62 -8.34 -27.45
CA GLN A 122 36.63 -9.44 -27.46
C GLN A 122 38.05 -8.98 -27.80
N GLY A 123 38.24 -7.70 -28.12
CA GLY A 123 39.53 -7.04 -28.28
C GLY A 123 39.72 -5.94 -27.25
N ALA A 124 40.27 -6.28 -26.09
CA ALA A 124 40.92 -5.45 -25.06
C ALA A 124 40.37 -4.00 -24.78
N ASP A 125 40.36 -3.59 -23.56
CA ASP A 125 40.25 -2.26 -22.93
C ASP A 125 38.91 -1.58 -22.70
N ASN A 126 37.75 -2.04 -23.18
CA ASN A 126 36.51 -1.29 -23.09
C ASN A 126 35.49 -1.80 -22.05
N ARG A 127 35.91 -2.54 -21.01
CA ARG A 127 34.98 -3.00 -19.94
C ARG A 127 34.25 -1.85 -19.25
N SER A 128 34.92 -0.74 -19.03
CA SER A 128 34.34 0.41 -18.33
C SER A 128 33.30 1.16 -19.17
N GLU A 129 33.54 1.28 -20.49
CA GLU A 129 32.59 1.92 -21.41
C GLU A 129 31.37 1.04 -21.64
N LEU A 130 31.54 -0.27 -21.79
CA LEU A 130 30.44 -1.22 -21.89
C LEU A 130 29.55 -1.18 -20.65
N LEU A 131 30.17 -1.22 -19.47
CA LEU A 131 29.41 -1.13 -18.20
C LEU A 131 28.61 0.16 -18.10
N ARG A 132 29.20 1.31 -18.47
CA ARG A 132 28.49 2.59 -18.49
C ARG A 132 27.35 2.61 -19.48
N PHE A 133 27.58 2.11 -20.69
CA PHE A 133 26.52 2.01 -21.69
C PHE A 133 25.35 1.17 -21.19
N LEU A 134 25.61 -0.03 -20.66
CA LEU A 134 24.59 -0.92 -20.14
C LEU A 134 23.83 -0.32 -18.95
N LEU A 135 24.54 0.33 -18.04
CA LEU A 135 23.92 1.02 -16.92
C LEU A 135 23.00 2.15 -17.39
N ASN A 136 23.38 2.86 -18.46
CA ASN A 136 22.59 3.97 -19.01
C ASN A 136 21.36 3.52 -19.81
N GLN A 137 21.28 2.27 -20.25
CA GLN A 137 20.06 1.69 -20.83
C GLN A 137 19.04 1.25 -19.77
N SER A 138 19.41 1.25 -18.48
CA SER A 138 18.50 0.88 -17.41
C SER A 138 17.42 1.94 -17.21
N PRO A 139 16.13 1.56 -17.09
CA PRO A 139 15.05 2.48 -16.75
C PRO A 139 15.07 2.94 -15.28
N VAL A 140 16.00 2.40 -14.49
CA VAL A 140 16.20 2.76 -13.08
C VAL A 140 17.56 3.42 -12.87
N GLY A 141 17.67 4.30 -11.89
CA GLY A 141 18.95 4.85 -11.46
C GLY A 141 19.76 3.76 -10.75
N ILE A 142 21.00 3.57 -11.14
CA ILE A 142 21.91 2.59 -10.51
C ILE A 142 23.19 3.31 -10.12
N ALA A 143 23.61 3.13 -8.86
CA ALA A 143 24.88 3.65 -8.37
C ALA A 143 25.57 2.62 -7.47
N ALA A 144 26.86 2.41 -7.68
CA ALA A 144 27.70 1.56 -6.85
C ALA A 144 28.77 2.38 -6.13
N TYR A 145 29.01 2.04 -4.88
CA TYR A 145 29.94 2.71 -3.97
C TYR A 145 30.94 1.70 -3.42
N GLY A 146 32.17 2.15 -3.19
CA GLY A 146 33.20 1.38 -2.50
C GLY A 146 32.90 1.21 -1.01
N SER A 147 33.70 0.39 -0.34
CA SER A 147 33.65 0.26 1.11
C SER A 147 33.97 1.58 1.85
N ASP A 148 34.69 2.48 1.19
CA ASP A 148 34.98 3.85 1.63
C ASP A 148 33.84 4.84 1.35
N ARG A 149 32.69 4.36 0.88
CA ARG A 149 31.49 5.14 0.53
C ARG A 149 31.68 6.11 -0.65
N ARG A 150 32.79 5.99 -1.39
CA ARG A 150 33.00 6.77 -2.62
C ARG A 150 32.24 6.14 -3.79
N LEU A 151 31.67 6.99 -4.63
CA LEU A 151 30.99 6.57 -5.86
C LEU A 151 32.01 5.92 -6.79
N LEU A 152 31.78 4.66 -7.16
CA LEU A 152 32.57 3.92 -8.13
C LEU A 152 32.00 4.05 -9.53
N VAL A 153 30.69 3.85 -9.67
CA VAL A 153 29.98 3.93 -10.93
C VAL A 153 28.51 4.32 -10.69
N ALA A 154 27.98 5.10 -11.60
CA ALA A 154 26.56 5.41 -11.65
C ALA A 154 26.12 5.59 -13.10
N ASN A 155 24.84 5.28 -13.38
CA ASN A 155 24.24 5.66 -14.64
C ASN A 155 23.75 7.12 -14.60
N ASP A 156 23.45 7.67 -15.78
CA ASP A 156 23.02 9.07 -15.91
C ASP A 156 21.73 9.38 -15.17
N LEU A 157 20.84 8.39 -15.02
CA LEU A 157 19.61 8.55 -14.22
C LEU A 157 19.93 8.71 -12.73
N ALA A 158 20.81 7.87 -12.19
CA ALA A 158 21.23 7.97 -10.80
C ALA A 158 21.92 9.30 -10.53
N LEU A 159 22.84 9.73 -11.41
CA LEU A 159 23.52 11.01 -11.28
C LEU A 159 22.54 12.19 -11.28
N ARG A 160 21.57 12.19 -12.20
CA ARG A 160 20.55 13.25 -12.27
C ARG A 160 19.62 13.27 -11.05
N TRP A 161 19.26 12.08 -10.53
CA TRP A 161 18.31 11.98 -9.42
C TRP A 161 18.96 12.15 -8.06
N MET A 162 20.19 11.75 -7.89
CA MET A 162 20.91 11.95 -6.63
C MET A 162 21.42 13.39 -6.49
N GLY A 163 21.88 14.02 -7.57
CA GLY A 163 22.48 15.34 -7.51
C GLY A 163 23.55 15.42 -6.43
N GLU A 164 23.37 16.34 -5.48
CA GLU A 164 24.25 16.49 -4.28
C GLU A 164 23.73 15.66 -3.07
N ALA A 165 22.69 14.85 -3.24
CA ALA A 165 22.12 14.10 -2.12
C ALA A 165 23.08 13.03 -1.60
N THR A 166 23.34 13.05 -0.30
CA THR A 166 24.13 12.01 0.38
C THR A 166 23.23 10.79 0.64
N LEU A 167 23.68 9.61 0.24
CA LEU A 167 22.97 8.36 0.53
C LEU A 167 23.07 7.99 2.02
N PRO A 168 22.02 7.40 2.61
CA PRO A 168 21.97 7.03 4.02
C PRO A 168 22.69 5.69 4.26
N PHE A 169 24.01 5.64 4.13
CA PHE A 169 24.81 4.42 4.27
C PHE A 169 24.65 3.74 5.64
N GLU A 170 24.42 4.51 6.71
CA GLU A 170 24.20 3.97 8.04
C GLU A 170 22.90 3.14 8.11
N ASP A 171 21.88 3.57 7.38
CA ASP A 171 20.62 2.81 7.29
C ASP A 171 20.81 1.53 6.48
N PHE A 172 21.67 1.54 5.47
CA PHE A 172 22.03 0.34 4.70
C PHE A 172 22.77 -0.69 5.58
N GLU A 173 23.64 -0.24 6.47
CA GLU A 173 24.35 -1.08 7.45
C GLU A 173 23.42 -1.70 8.47
N ALA A 174 22.40 -0.97 8.90
CA ALA A 174 21.38 -1.44 9.82
C ALA A 174 20.34 -2.40 9.17
N GLY A 175 20.50 -2.75 7.90
CA GLY A 175 19.55 -3.58 7.16
C GLY A 175 18.32 -2.85 6.63
N ASN A 176 18.24 -1.54 6.86
CA ASN A 176 17.16 -0.67 6.38
C ASN A 176 17.56 -0.07 5.03
N GLY A 177 17.58 -0.90 3.97
CA GLY A 177 18.09 -0.51 2.66
C GLY A 177 17.25 0.47 1.85
N GLY A 178 16.06 0.91 2.30
CA GLY A 178 15.21 1.82 1.53
C GLY A 178 15.32 3.28 1.98
N PHE A 179 15.30 4.20 1.03
CA PHE A 179 15.33 5.63 1.27
C PHE A 179 14.52 6.38 0.21
N HIS A 180 14.24 7.66 0.47
CA HIS A 180 13.52 8.53 -0.44
C HIS A 180 14.27 9.83 -0.64
N LEU A 181 14.18 10.36 -1.83
CA LEU A 181 14.66 11.71 -2.12
C LEU A 181 13.74 12.41 -3.12
N ARG A 182 13.75 13.73 -3.08
CA ARG A 182 13.14 14.56 -4.12
C ARG A 182 14.27 15.16 -4.95
N ALA A 183 14.20 14.93 -6.25
CA ALA A 183 15.18 15.44 -7.18
C ALA A 183 14.48 15.98 -8.42
N SER A 184 14.76 17.22 -8.81
CA SER A 184 14.18 17.85 -10.02
C SER A 184 12.66 17.73 -10.10
N GLY A 185 11.96 17.90 -8.97
CA GLY A 185 10.49 17.76 -8.88
C GLY A 185 9.95 16.33 -8.90
N LYS A 186 10.81 15.35 -8.95
CA LYS A 186 10.46 13.92 -8.96
C LYS A 186 10.49 13.31 -7.57
N LEU A 187 9.61 12.33 -7.34
CA LEU A 187 9.64 11.46 -6.18
C LEU A 187 10.47 10.22 -6.51
N ILE A 188 11.63 10.09 -5.87
CA ILE A 188 12.55 8.96 -6.09
C ILE A 188 12.52 8.06 -4.85
N TYR A 189 12.30 6.78 -5.07
CA TYR A 189 12.52 5.72 -4.09
C TYR A 189 13.81 4.98 -4.40
N GLY A 190 14.68 4.82 -3.42
CA GLY A 190 15.93 4.11 -3.56
C GLY A 190 16.04 2.93 -2.60
N GLU A 191 16.70 1.86 -3.04
CA GLU A 191 17.13 0.76 -2.19
C GLU A 191 18.64 0.62 -2.24
N GLY A 192 19.28 0.59 -1.06
CA GLY A 192 20.71 0.34 -0.90
C GLY A 192 20.97 -1.07 -0.37
N ARG A 193 22.03 -1.72 -0.87
CA ARG A 193 22.44 -3.05 -0.42
C ARG A 193 23.96 -3.16 -0.36
N ARG A 194 24.42 -3.89 0.65
CA ARG A 194 25.83 -4.26 0.74
C ARG A 194 26.17 -5.31 -0.33
N MET A 195 27.20 -5.07 -1.10
CA MET A 195 27.78 -6.05 -2.01
C MET A 195 28.59 -7.07 -1.21
N SER A 196 28.67 -8.32 -1.69
CA SER A 196 29.43 -9.37 -0.99
C SER A 196 30.92 -9.06 -0.95
N ALA A 197 31.64 -9.58 0.05
CA ALA A 197 33.07 -9.39 0.23
C ALA A 197 33.93 -9.88 -0.96
N THR A 198 33.41 -10.79 -1.79
CA THR A 198 34.05 -11.27 -3.02
C THR A 198 34.13 -10.19 -4.11
N THR A 199 33.40 -9.09 -3.98
CA THR A 199 33.36 -7.94 -4.89
C THR A 199 33.94 -6.66 -4.28
N ALA A 200 35.01 -6.76 -3.48
CA ALA A 200 35.68 -5.64 -2.80
C ALA A 200 34.86 -4.90 -1.72
N GLY A 201 33.77 -5.48 -1.28
CA GLY A 201 32.87 -4.93 -0.24
C GLY A 201 32.45 -3.48 -0.56
N GLY A 202 31.19 -3.23 -0.73
CA GLY A 202 30.70 -1.88 -1.08
C GLY A 202 29.19 -1.87 -1.06
N TRP A 203 28.61 -0.87 -1.71
CA TRP A 203 27.17 -0.63 -1.69
C TRP A 203 26.62 -0.50 -3.11
N LEU A 204 25.47 -1.08 -3.36
CA LEU A 204 24.69 -0.90 -4.55
C LEU A 204 23.40 -0.16 -4.20
N ALA A 205 23.14 0.97 -4.83
CA ALA A 205 21.89 1.71 -4.74
C ALA A 205 21.11 1.59 -6.05
N VAL A 206 19.82 1.27 -5.97
CA VAL A 206 18.90 1.24 -7.10
C VAL A 206 17.79 2.25 -6.83
N LEU A 207 17.55 3.16 -7.77
CA LEU A 207 16.65 4.29 -7.67
C LEU A 207 15.48 4.16 -8.63
N HIS A 208 14.26 4.40 -8.16
CA HIS A 208 13.03 4.32 -8.95
C HIS A 208 12.28 5.66 -8.94
N ASP A 209 11.85 6.11 -10.11
CA ASP A 209 10.96 7.28 -10.22
C ASP A 209 9.51 6.88 -9.90
N MET A 210 9.01 7.31 -8.77
CA MET A 210 7.65 7.03 -8.29
C MET A 210 6.65 8.15 -8.63
N THR A 211 7.07 9.16 -9.38
CA THR A 211 6.24 10.35 -9.67
C THR A 211 4.98 9.97 -10.44
N LEU A 212 5.08 9.08 -11.42
CA LEU A 212 3.92 8.62 -12.19
C LEU A 212 2.91 7.86 -11.32
N GLU A 213 3.38 7.05 -10.37
CA GLU A 213 2.49 6.35 -9.44
C GLU A 213 1.79 7.31 -8.48
N GLN A 214 2.47 8.38 -8.04
CA GLN A 214 1.88 9.45 -7.24
C GLN A 214 0.77 10.17 -8.01
N VAL A 215 1.05 10.59 -9.25
CA VAL A 215 0.06 11.25 -10.12
C VAL A 215 -1.14 10.33 -10.33
N ARG A 216 -0.90 9.06 -10.64
CA ARG A 216 -1.95 8.06 -10.85
C ARG A 216 -2.83 7.86 -9.61
N LEU A 217 -2.26 7.84 -8.41
CA LEU A 217 -3.04 7.74 -7.16
C LEU A 217 -4.00 8.92 -7.03
N LEU A 218 -3.52 10.14 -7.27
CA LEU A 218 -4.33 11.36 -7.15
C LEU A 218 -5.42 11.43 -8.21
N GLU A 219 -5.11 11.02 -9.44
CA GLU A 219 -6.10 10.92 -10.53
C GLU A 219 -7.20 9.90 -10.19
N ILE A 220 -6.83 8.72 -9.66
CA ILE A 220 -7.80 7.71 -9.22
C ILE A 220 -8.66 8.26 -8.09
N MET A 221 -8.05 8.88 -7.08
CA MET A 221 -8.77 9.49 -5.97
C MET A 221 -9.78 10.53 -6.47
N GLN A 222 -9.37 11.42 -7.37
CA GLN A 222 -10.22 12.44 -7.97
C GLN A 222 -11.38 11.81 -8.76
N LYS A 223 -11.08 10.88 -9.64
CA LYS A 223 -12.08 10.16 -10.45
C LYS A 223 -13.09 9.43 -9.59
N GLU A 224 -12.63 8.68 -8.58
CA GLU A 224 -13.51 7.93 -7.68
C GLU A 224 -14.37 8.87 -6.81
N THR A 225 -13.82 10.00 -6.36
CA THR A 225 -14.58 11.01 -5.62
C THR A 225 -15.75 11.52 -6.45
N TYR A 226 -15.51 11.96 -7.69
CA TYR A 226 -16.58 12.45 -8.56
C TYR A 226 -17.58 11.35 -8.94
N ARG A 227 -17.11 10.11 -9.16
CA ARG A 227 -17.99 8.96 -9.41
C ARG A 227 -18.93 8.71 -8.23
N MET A 228 -18.40 8.72 -7.00
CA MET A 228 -19.20 8.50 -5.80
C MET A 228 -20.18 9.65 -5.56
N LEU A 229 -19.78 10.89 -5.76
CA LEU A 229 -20.69 12.04 -5.67
C LEU A 229 -21.87 11.91 -6.63
N ALA A 230 -21.60 11.54 -7.89
CA ALA A 230 -22.65 11.37 -8.90
C ALA A 230 -23.63 10.20 -8.60
N GLN A 231 -23.17 9.19 -7.88
CA GLN A 231 -23.96 7.99 -7.56
C GLN A 231 -24.56 8.01 -6.15
N GLY A 232 -24.34 9.07 -5.37
CA GLY A 232 -24.69 9.09 -3.94
C GLY A 232 -23.94 8.05 -3.12
N GLY A 233 -22.76 7.62 -3.61
CA GLY A 233 -21.92 6.60 -2.99
C GLY A 233 -21.04 7.15 -1.88
N ARG A 234 -20.23 6.26 -1.31
CA ARG A 234 -19.30 6.56 -0.22
C ARG A 234 -17.87 6.34 -0.67
N LEU A 235 -16.93 7.10 -0.09
CA LEU A 235 -15.50 6.93 -0.36
C LEU A 235 -14.73 7.28 0.91
N GLY A 236 -13.79 6.39 1.27
CA GLY A 236 -12.76 6.66 2.25
C GLY A 236 -11.42 6.94 1.57
N PHE A 237 -10.63 7.81 2.16
CA PHE A 237 -9.24 8.03 1.79
C PHE A 237 -8.37 8.02 3.04
N ALA A 238 -7.23 7.33 2.98
CA ALA A 238 -6.31 7.26 4.09
C ALA A 238 -4.88 7.57 3.67
N LEU A 239 -4.12 8.18 4.57
CA LEU A 239 -2.68 8.41 4.46
C LEU A 239 -1.98 7.67 5.59
N VAL A 240 -1.08 6.77 5.24
CA VAL A 240 -0.26 6.01 6.18
C VAL A 240 1.18 6.47 6.09
N GLN A 241 1.79 6.77 7.23
CA GLN A 241 3.19 7.20 7.35
C GLN A 241 3.89 6.37 8.41
N SER A 242 5.17 6.02 8.21
CA SER A 242 6.03 5.51 9.27
C SER A 242 6.38 6.64 10.26
N GLY A 243 6.42 6.32 11.53
CA GLY A 243 6.83 7.26 12.59
C GLY A 243 8.31 7.63 12.53
N HIS A 244 9.13 6.78 11.93
CA HIS A 244 10.52 7.06 11.63
C HIS A 244 10.67 7.48 10.18
N LEU A 245 11.18 8.68 9.93
CA LEU A 245 11.39 9.23 8.58
C LEU A 245 12.24 8.31 7.68
N ARG A 246 13.04 7.44 8.29
CA ARG A 246 13.96 6.51 7.62
C ARG A 246 13.34 5.13 7.31
N ASP A 247 12.29 4.73 8.04
CA ASP A 247 11.61 3.44 7.82
C ASP A 247 10.61 3.57 6.68
N GLY A 248 11.10 3.51 5.44
CA GLY A 248 10.30 3.76 4.25
C GLY A 248 9.01 2.94 4.19
N VAL A 249 7.88 3.53 4.60
CA VAL A 249 6.54 2.90 4.48
C VAL A 249 6.28 2.42 3.04
N LEU A 250 6.89 3.05 2.05
CA LEU A 250 6.79 2.66 0.64
C LEU A 250 7.37 1.27 0.34
N ARG A 251 8.28 0.75 1.18
CA ARG A 251 8.72 -0.66 1.08
C ARG A 251 7.56 -1.64 1.24
N ARG A 252 6.52 -1.25 1.97
CA ARG A 252 5.34 -2.07 2.21
C ARG A 252 4.27 -1.92 1.14
N LEU A 253 4.48 -1.03 0.15
CA LEU A 253 3.48 -0.78 -0.88
C LEU A 253 3.11 -2.06 -1.66
N GLY A 254 4.07 -2.93 -1.96
CA GLY A 254 3.81 -4.22 -2.61
C GLY A 254 2.97 -5.15 -1.74
N ALA A 255 3.33 -5.33 -0.46
CA ALA A 255 2.57 -6.13 0.50
C ALA A 255 1.18 -5.54 0.75
N LEU A 256 1.08 -4.20 0.84
CA LEU A 256 -0.19 -3.51 0.97
C LEU A 256 -1.10 -3.78 -0.23
N ARG A 257 -0.59 -3.63 -1.45
CA ARG A 257 -1.36 -3.91 -2.68
C ARG A 257 -1.87 -5.35 -2.73
N ALA A 258 -1.07 -6.31 -2.26
CA ALA A 258 -1.47 -7.71 -2.17
C ALA A 258 -2.60 -7.96 -1.14
N ALA A 259 -2.71 -7.09 -0.13
CA ALA A 259 -3.73 -7.16 0.92
C ALA A 259 -5.00 -6.36 0.60
N LEU A 260 -5.02 -5.58 -0.49
CA LEU A 260 -6.18 -4.78 -0.90
C LEU A 260 -7.28 -5.66 -1.49
N LEU A 261 -8.52 -5.24 -1.27
CA LEU A 261 -9.70 -5.84 -1.89
C LEU A 261 -9.91 -5.26 -3.30
N PRO A 262 -10.67 -5.97 -4.17
CA PRO A 262 -11.03 -5.45 -5.49
C PRO A 262 -11.66 -4.06 -5.42
N GLY A 263 -11.13 -3.12 -6.19
CA GLY A 263 -11.56 -1.72 -6.21
C GLY A 263 -10.80 -0.80 -5.25
N GLU A 264 -10.12 -1.32 -4.22
CA GLU A 264 -9.23 -0.52 -3.39
C GLU A 264 -7.91 -0.25 -4.13
N VAL A 265 -7.35 0.93 -3.96
CA VAL A 265 -6.10 1.33 -4.63
C VAL A 265 -5.14 1.97 -3.65
N ALA A 266 -3.87 1.57 -3.70
CA ALA A 266 -2.81 2.20 -2.94
C ALA A 266 -1.64 2.62 -3.82
N GLY A 267 -1.07 3.77 -3.49
CA GLY A 267 0.09 4.32 -4.17
C GLY A 267 0.87 5.29 -3.28
N PRO A 268 2.07 5.71 -3.70
CA PRO A 268 2.82 6.73 -2.99
C PRO A 268 2.05 8.06 -3.06
N TYR A 269 1.85 8.67 -1.90
CA TYR A 269 1.35 10.04 -1.82
C TYR A 269 2.50 11.05 -1.87
N ASP A 270 3.55 10.78 -1.12
CA ASP A 270 4.83 11.49 -1.16
C ASP A 270 5.98 10.57 -0.72
N ALA A 271 7.15 11.16 -0.43
CA ALA A 271 8.34 10.42 -0.01
C ALA A 271 8.16 9.59 1.28
N HIS A 272 7.17 9.90 2.10
CA HIS A 272 7.02 9.34 3.44
C HIS A 272 5.65 8.73 3.69
N ARG A 273 4.68 8.92 2.78
CA ARG A 273 3.28 8.51 2.96
C ARG A 273 2.76 7.71 1.80
N ILE A 274 2.01 6.64 2.13
CA ILE A 274 1.17 5.90 1.19
C ILE A 274 -0.24 6.45 1.30
N GLY A 275 -0.86 6.74 0.15
CA GLY A 275 -2.29 7.01 0.05
C GLY A 275 -3.06 5.74 -0.30
N ILE A 276 -4.25 5.58 0.27
CA ILE A 276 -5.14 4.46 0.00
C ILE A 276 -6.54 5.00 -0.26
N VAL A 277 -7.12 4.61 -1.39
CA VAL A 277 -8.48 4.96 -1.80
C VAL A 277 -9.39 3.76 -1.55
N PHE A 278 -10.51 3.97 -0.89
CA PHE A 278 -11.50 2.95 -0.53
C PHE A 278 -12.87 3.31 -1.12
N PRO A 279 -13.14 2.99 -2.38
CA PRO A 279 -14.45 3.22 -2.97
C PRO A 279 -15.52 2.37 -2.29
N GLY A 280 -16.64 2.98 -1.95
CA GLY A 280 -17.77 2.30 -1.29
C GLY A 280 -17.62 2.12 0.22
N LEU A 281 -16.48 2.46 0.84
CA LEU A 281 -16.27 2.33 2.28
C LEU A 281 -16.35 3.68 2.99
N SER A 282 -17.04 3.70 4.13
CA SER A 282 -17.08 4.82 5.07
C SER A 282 -17.46 4.33 6.48
N GLY A 283 -17.38 5.21 7.46
CA GLY A 283 -17.81 4.92 8.82
C GLY A 283 -17.09 3.72 9.43
N LEU A 284 -17.86 2.85 10.09
CA LEU A 284 -17.33 1.67 10.79
C LEU A 284 -16.61 0.70 9.85
N ALA A 285 -17.12 0.51 8.62
CA ALA A 285 -16.52 -0.40 7.65
C ALA A 285 -15.12 0.07 7.23
N LEU A 286 -14.94 1.38 7.01
CA LEU A 286 -13.64 1.95 6.71
C LEU A 286 -12.66 1.78 7.89
N ARG A 287 -13.11 2.07 9.11
CA ARG A 287 -12.28 1.94 10.32
C ARG A 287 -11.86 0.49 10.56
N ALA A 288 -12.79 -0.47 10.44
CA ALA A 288 -12.49 -1.90 10.53
C ALA A 288 -11.49 -2.35 9.45
N ARG A 289 -11.64 -1.83 8.22
CA ARG A 289 -10.71 -2.14 7.12
C ARG A 289 -9.31 -1.60 7.41
N LEU A 290 -9.20 -0.37 7.90
CA LEU A 290 -7.93 0.24 8.29
C LEU A 290 -7.25 -0.56 9.42
N ARG A 291 -7.99 -1.00 10.45
CA ARG A 291 -7.42 -1.87 11.50
C ARG A 291 -6.82 -3.15 10.95
N LYS A 292 -7.50 -3.82 10.01
CA LYS A 292 -6.98 -5.04 9.35
C LYS A 292 -5.71 -4.77 8.56
N LEU A 293 -5.58 -3.62 7.92
CA LEU A 293 -4.38 -3.26 7.16
C LEU A 293 -3.17 -2.93 8.03
N LYS A 294 -3.35 -2.67 9.34
CA LYS A 294 -2.24 -2.38 10.25
C LYS A 294 -1.17 -3.47 10.25
N SER A 295 -1.58 -4.75 10.18
CA SER A 295 -0.66 -5.89 10.18
C SER A 295 0.34 -5.89 9.03
N VAL A 296 -0.01 -5.28 7.90
CA VAL A 296 0.89 -5.12 6.74
C VAL A 296 2.12 -4.27 7.10
N PHE A 297 1.96 -3.38 8.06
CA PHE A 297 2.98 -2.43 8.49
C PHE A 297 3.67 -2.82 9.82
N ALA A 298 3.49 -4.05 10.31
CA ALA A 298 3.94 -4.47 11.65
C ALA A 298 5.45 -4.25 11.90
N GLU A 299 6.28 -4.29 10.85
CA GLU A 299 7.73 -4.12 10.94
C GLU A 299 8.21 -2.67 10.71
N THR A 300 7.31 -1.71 10.54
CA THR A 300 7.69 -0.32 10.22
C THR A 300 7.81 0.61 11.43
N GLY A 301 7.84 0.06 12.65
CA GLY A 301 7.90 0.85 13.89
C GLY A 301 6.58 1.58 14.17
N SER A 302 6.66 2.78 14.73
CA SER A 302 5.46 3.59 15.02
C SER A 302 4.82 4.07 13.71
N LEU A 303 3.51 3.84 13.59
CA LEU A 303 2.72 4.28 12.44
C LEU A 303 1.90 5.51 12.78
N ARG A 304 1.72 6.37 11.79
CA ARG A 304 0.76 7.46 11.80
C ARG A 304 -0.28 7.26 10.70
N LEU A 305 -1.49 7.65 11.00
CA LEU A 305 -2.64 7.54 10.10
C LEU A 305 -3.38 8.87 10.06
N GLY A 306 -3.76 9.27 8.87
CA GLY A 306 -4.81 10.26 8.66
C GLY A 306 -5.84 9.68 7.72
N TYR A 307 -7.13 9.87 7.99
CA TYR A 307 -8.15 9.45 7.05
C TYR A 307 -9.31 10.44 7.02
N ALA A 308 -10.02 10.44 5.91
CA ALA A 308 -11.23 11.23 5.71
C ALA A 308 -12.25 10.46 4.87
N GLU A 309 -13.48 10.89 4.94
CA GLU A 309 -14.61 10.29 4.27
C GLU A 309 -15.34 11.35 3.43
N LEU A 310 -15.74 10.97 2.24
CA LEU A 310 -16.59 11.79 1.38
C LEU A 310 -17.98 11.98 2.01
N GLY A 311 -18.47 13.21 2.02
CA GLY A 311 -19.79 13.53 2.60
C GLY A 311 -19.79 13.72 4.12
N VAL A 312 -18.64 13.56 4.78
CA VAL A 312 -18.50 13.74 6.24
C VAL A 312 -17.73 15.03 6.50
N ASP A 313 -18.18 15.81 7.51
CA ASP A 313 -17.56 17.08 7.92
C ASP A 313 -17.35 18.10 6.77
N GLY A 314 -18.25 18.11 5.77
CA GLY A 314 -18.17 19.01 4.62
C GLY A 314 -17.19 18.59 3.53
N ASN A 315 -16.65 17.37 3.58
CA ASN A 315 -15.71 16.84 2.59
C ASN A 315 -16.45 16.44 1.30
N ASN A 316 -16.73 17.39 0.43
CA ASN A 316 -17.50 17.19 -0.81
C ASN A 316 -16.66 17.32 -2.09
N THR A 317 -15.35 17.49 -1.97
CA THR A 317 -14.40 17.56 -3.09
C THR A 317 -13.18 16.69 -2.82
N PRO A 318 -12.43 16.27 -3.86
CA PRO A 318 -11.17 15.55 -3.68
C PRO A 318 -10.19 16.30 -2.77
N GLU A 319 -10.09 17.62 -2.93
CA GLU A 319 -9.18 18.47 -2.18
C GLU A 319 -9.59 18.55 -0.70
N SER A 320 -10.89 18.64 -0.40
CA SER A 320 -11.39 18.66 0.98
C SER A 320 -11.16 17.33 1.69
N VAL A 321 -11.38 16.18 1.01
CA VAL A 321 -11.09 14.84 1.55
C VAL A 321 -9.60 14.70 1.84
N LEU A 322 -8.74 15.12 0.91
CA LEU A 322 -7.30 15.06 1.09
C LEU A 322 -6.83 15.95 2.25
N THR A 323 -7.31 17.20 2.29
CA THR A 323 -6.98 18.14 3.36
C THR A 323 -7.39 17.63 4.73
N ALA A 324 -8.60 17.05 4.85
CA ALA A 324 -9.08 16.46 6.09
C ALA A 324 -8.23 15.27 6.55
N ALA A 325 -7.80 14.40 5.62
CA ALA A 325 -6.90 13.29 5.93
C ALA A 325 -5.53 13.78 6.41
N LEU A 326 -5.01 14.87 5.83
CA LEU A 326 -3.75 15.49 6.24
C LEU A 326 -3.86 16.14 7.63
N GLN A 327 -4.96 16.83 7.92
CA GLN A 327 -5.17 17.51 9.20
C GLN A 327 -5.38 16.54 10.37
N ARG A 328 -6.01 15.39 10.12
CA ARG A 328 -6.32 14.37 11.14
C ARG A 328 -5.21 13.35 11.36
N HIS A 329 -4.00 13.67 10.95
CA HIS A 329 -2.88 12.75 10.99
C HIS A 329 -2.31 12.60 12.41
N GLY A 330 -2.47 11.40 13.00
CA GLY A 330 -2.04 11.05 14.36
C GLY A 330 -1.46 9.64 14.46
N PRO A 331 -1.07 9.21 15.68
CA PRO A 331 -0.67 7.83 15.92
C PRO A 331 -1.78 6.86 15.47
N TYR A 332 -1.41 5.79 14.76
CA TYR A 332 -2.36 4.88 14.09
C TYR A 332 -3.42 4.34 15.06
N ASP A 333 -2.98 3.88 16.22
CA ASP A 333 -3.86 3.30 17.23
C ASP A 333 -4.76 4.33 17.89
N GLU A 334 -4.28 5.56 18.06
CA GLU A 334 -5.10 6.65 18.62
C GLU A 334 -6.18 7.09 17.64
N VAL A 335 -5.84 7.24 16.36
CA VAL A 335 -6.79 7.63 15.32
C VAL A 335 -7.89 6.58 15.14
N LEU A 336 -7.55 5.29 15.26
CA LEU A 336 -8.49 4.17 15.16
C LEU A 336 -9.02 3.67 16.51
N ARG A 337 -8.71 4.35 17.62
CA ARG A 337 -9.27 4.00 18.91
C ARG A 337 -10.81 3.99 18.82
N PRO A 338 -11.50 2.91 19.24
CA PRO A 338 -12.94 2.83 19.08
C PRO A 338 -13.65 3.99 19.77
N VAL A 339 -14.69 4.52 19.11
CA VAL A 339 -15.47 5.65 19.60
C VAL A 339 -16.77 5.13 20.24
N LEU A 340 -16.97 5.46 21.50
CA LEU A 340 -18.17 5.10 22.26
C LEU A 340 -19.03 6.33 22.51
N LEU A 341 -20.33 6.18 22.35
CA LEU A 341 -21.29 7.10 22.89
C LEU A 341 -21.78 6.57 24.26
N VAL A 342 -21.69 7.38 25.27
CA VAL A 342 -22.24 7.07 26.61
C VAL A 342 -23.39 8.00 26.89
N HIS A 343 -24.55 7.46 27.14
CA HIS A 343 -25.74 8.21 27.60
C HIS A 343 -26.18 7.75 28.99
N ASP A 344 -26.26 8.69 29.90
CA ASP A 344 -26.85 8.52 31.21
C ASP A 344 -27.45 9.86 31.63
N ASP A 345 -28.66 9.88 32.19
CA ASP A 345 -29.33 11.12 32.61
C ASP A 345 -28.71 11.75 33.86
N SER A 346 -27.83 11.01 34.55
CA SER A 346 -26.92 11.51 35.57
C SER A 346 -25.58 11.91 34.99
N ALA A 347 -25.26 13.19 35.02
CA ALA A 347 -23.96 13.68 34.56
C ALA A 347 -22.80 13.01 35.31
N ALA A 348 -22.93 12.74 36.60
CA ALA A 348 -21.90 12.09 37.41
C ALA A 348 -21.65 10.65 36.95
N VAL A 349 -22.68 9.92 36.55
CA VAL A 349 -22.58 8.55 36.04
C VAL A 349 -21.93 8.59 34.64
N ALA A 350 -22.41 9.47 33.76
CA ALA A 350 -21.80 9.65 32.42
C ALA A 350 -20.33 10.04 32.52
N ASP A 351 -19.94 10.89 33.47
CA ASP A 351 -18.53 11.27 33.72
C ASP A 351 -17.71 10.10 34.24
N THR A 352 -18.28 9.28 35.13
CA THR A 352 -17.61 8.07 35.62
C THR A 352 -17.34 7.08 34.49
N PHE A 353 -18.34 6.78 33.64
CA PHE A 353 -18.15 5.95 32.47
C PHE A 353 -17.10 6.51 31.51
N ALA A 354 -17.14 7.82 31.26
CA ALA A 354 -16.19 8.46 30.38
C ALA A 354 -14.75 8.39 30.91
N MET A 355 -14.58 8.56 32.24
CA MET A 355 -13.27 8.44 32.88
C MET A 355 -12.73 7.00 32.82
N VAL A 356 -13.59 6.02 33.08
CA VAL A 356 -13.21 4.61 33.08
C VAL A 356 -12.90 4.10 31.68
N LEU A 357 -13.84 4.28 30.76
CA LEU A 357 -13.73 3.81 29.37
C LEU A 357 -12.74 4.66 28.55
N GLY A 358 -12.53 5.92 28.92
CA GLY A 358 -11.63 6.84 28.22
C GLY A 358 -10.14 6.44 28.24
N ARG A 359 -9.76 5.45 29.06
CA ARG A 359 -8.41 4.88 29.04
C ARG A 359 -8.14 4.09 27.76
N GLU A 360 -9.16 3.44 27.21
CA GLU A 360 -9.02 2.54 26.04
C GLU A 360 -9.82 3.00 24.82
N PHE A 361 -10.85 3.80 25.03
CA PHE A 361 -11.79 4.24 24.01
C PHE A 361 -11.84 5.77 23.90
N GLN A 362 -12.26 6.27 22.77
CA GLN A 362 -12.69 7.66 22.66
C GLN A 362 -14.15 7.73 23.13
N VAL A 363 -14.43 8.48 24.18
CA VAL A 363 -15.76 8.54 24.76
C VAL A 363 -16.41 9.90 24.52
N VAL A 364 -17.60 9.88 23.92
CA VAL A 364 -18.49 11.03 23.80
C VAL A 364 -19.63 10.86 24.79
N LYS A 365 -19.86 11.88 25.63
CA LYS A 365 -20.92 11.85 26.64
C LYS A 365 -22.17 12.59 26.17
N SER A 366 -23.31 12.11 26.61
CA SER A 366 -24.58 12.82 26.51
C SER A 366 -25.48 12.51 27.75
N THR A 367 -26.16 13.53 28.25
CA THR A 367 -27.10 13.42 29.36
C THR A 367 -28.56 13.70 28.94
N SER A 368 -28.77 13.93 27.65
CA SER A 368 -30.08 14.24 27.09
C SER A 368 -30.39 13.32 25.90
N PRO A 369 -31.58 12.70 25.85
CA PRO A 369 -32.01 11.86 24.75
C PRO A 369 -31.99 12.58 23.38
N SER A 370 -32.35 13.86 23.34
CA SER A 370 -32.33 14.66 22.12
C SER A 370 -30.90 14.84 21.60
N ARG A 371 -29.95 15.17 22.48
CA ARG A 371 -28.54 15.28 22.12
C ARG A 371 -27.94 13.94 21.69
N THR A 372 -28.36 12.85 22.36
CA THR A 372 -27.94 11.49 21.94
C THR A 372 -28.38 11.16 20.53
N ARG A 373 -29.66 11.46 20.19
CA ARG A 373 -30.16 11.24 18.81
C ARG A 373 -29.42 12.11 17.79
N GLU A 374 -29.16 13.37 18.11
CA GLU A 374 -28.36 14.26 17.25
C GLU A 374 -26.95 13.69 17.01
N LEU A 375 -26.26 13.25 18.06
CA LEU A 375 -24.92 12.66 17.97
C LEU A 375 -24.94 11.38 17.12
N LEU A 376 -25.92 10.49 17.32
CA LEU A 376 -26.08 9.26 16.54
C LEU A 376 -26.39 9.53 15.06
N ALA A 377 -27.03 10.65 14.74
CA ALA A 377 -27.32 11.05 13.38
C ALA A 377 -26.13 11.73 12.67
N THR A 378 -25.21 12.35 13.43
CA THR A 378 -24.15 13.19 12.86
C THR A 378 -22.74 12.62 13.01
N LYS A 379 -22.53 11.69 13.94
CA LYS A 379 -21.23 11.07 14.22
C LYS A 379 -21.33 9.56 14.19
N THR A 380 -20.24 8.90 13.88
CA THR A 380 -20.14 7.42 13.84
C THR A 380 -19.56 6.90 15.15
N PHE A 381 -20.21 5.87 15.72
CA PHE A 381 -19.81 5.20 16.96
C PHE A 381 -19.70 3.70 16.76
N GLU A 382 -18.67 3.07 17.34
CA GLU A 382 -18.57 1.60 17.39
C GLU A 382 -19.44 0.99 18.47
N GLY A 383 -19.62 1.71 19.59
CA GLY A 383 -20.45 1.24 20.68
C GLY A 383 -21.31 2.36 21.28
N PHE A 384 -22.42 1.95 21.86
CA PHE A 384 -23.35 2.82 22.55
C PHE A 384 -23.71 2.23 23.91
N VAL A 385 -23.33 2.91 24.97
CA VAL A 385 -23.64 2.54 26.37
C VAL A 385 -24.78 3.43 26.88
N THR A 386 -25.87 2.85 27.34
CA THR A 386 -26.96 3.61 27.92
C THR A 386 -27.65 2.84 29.07
N GLU A 387 -28.24 3.56 30.00
CA GLU A 387 -29.07 2.95 31.02
C GLU A 387 -30.41 2.49 30.44
N LEU A 388 -30.93 1.36 30.93
CA LEU A 388 -32.18 0.78 30.47
C LEU A 388 -33.38 1.69 30.84
N GLU A 389 -33.41 2.17 32.07
CA GLU A 389 -34.48 3.03 32.60
C GLU A 389 -33.93 4.44 32.82
N LEU A 390 -34.37 5.38 32.00
CA LEU A 390 -34.00 6.78 32.11
C LEU A 390 -35.11 7.56 32.86
N ARG A 391 -34.71 8.51 33.70
CA ARG A 391 -35.63 9.28 34.57
C ARG A 391 -36.69 10.09 33.82
N ASN A 392 -36.41 10.43 32.57
CA ASN A 392 -37.26 11.30 31.73
C ASN A 392 -38.35 10.52 30.96
N GLY A 393 -38.66 9.27 31.33
CA GLY A 393 -39.68 8.45 30.67
C GLY A 393 -39.29 7.92 29.28
N VAL A 394 -38.08 8.21 28.82
CA VAL A 394 -37.51 7.61 27.60
C VAL A 394 -36.81 6.31 28.00
N SER A 395 -37.10 5.23 27.30
CA SER A 395 -36.40 3.97 27.52
C SER A 395 -35.05 3.94 26.79
N GLY A 396 -34.00 3.40 27.46
CA GLY A 396 -32.72 3.12 26.80
C GLY A 396 -32.88 2.21 25.58
N VAL A 397 -33.90 1.32 25.59
CA VAL A 397 -34.24 0.47 24.44
C VAL A 397 -34.65 1.28 23.21
N GLU A 398 -35.40 2.38 23.41
CA GLU A 398 -35.77 3.27 22.30
C GLU A 398 -34.55 3.97 21.70
N LEU A 399 -33.62 4.39 22.54
CA LEU A 399 -32.35 4.97 22.07
C LEU A 399 -31.49 3.95 21.34
N VAL A 400 -31.45 2.70 21.81
CA VAL A 400 -30.75 1.60 21.13
C VAL A 400 -31.39 1.31 19.78
N ARG A 401 -32.72 1.28 19.67
CA ARG A 401 -33.41 1.09 18.38
C ARG A 401 -33.06 2.20 17.41
N TYR A 402 -33.12 3.45 17.87
CA TYR A 402 -32.72 4.60 17.05
C TYR A 402 -31.26 4.51 16.61
N ALA A 403 -30.34 4.12 17.52
CA ALA A 403 -28.93 3.96 17.22
C ALA A 403 -28.71 2.93 16.09
N ARG A 404 -29.38 1.78 16.16
CA ARG A 404 -29.30 0.73 15.15
C ARG A 404 -29.91 1.15 13.80
N GLU A 405 -31.01 1.90 13.85
CA GLU A 405 -31.61 2.46 12.62
C GLU A 405 -30.61 3.38 11.90
N LYS A 406 -29.93 4.26 12.63
CA LYS A 406 -28.97 5.21 12.06
C LYS A 406 -27.61 4.57 11.74
N GLN A 407 -27.18 3.61 12.56
CA GLN A 407 -25.86 2.97 12.46
C GLN A 407 -26.01 1.45 12.68
N PRO A 408 -26.36 0.66 11.66
CA PRO A 408 -26.61 -0.77 11.81
C PRO A 408 -25.46 -1.59 12.39
N GLY A 409 -24.21 -1.07 12.29
CA GLY A 409 -23.02 -1.73 12.84
C GLY A 409 -22.68 -1.35 14.28
N ILE A 410 -23.44 -0.44 14.91
CA ILE A 410 -23.17 -0.02 16.30
C ILE A 410 -23.47 -1.15 17.28
N ARG A 411 -22.60 -1.33 18.28
CA ARG A 411 -22.78 -2.34 19.33
C ARG A 411 -23.41 -1.67 20.58
N PRO A 412 -24.66 -1.96 20.92
CA PRO A 412 -25.30 -1.38 22.10
C PRO A 412 -24.99 -2.19 23.36
N PHE A 413 -24.81 -1.47 24.47
CA PHE A 413 -24.65 -1.94 25.82
C PHE A 413 -25.71 -1.26 26.71
N LEU A 414 -26.58 -2.04 27.35
CA LEU A 414 -27.56 -1.55 28.32
C LEU A 414 -27.06 -1.80 29.74
N THR A 415 -27.07 -0.79 30.57
CA THR A 415 -26.82 -0.94 32.02
C THR A 415 -28.12 -0.88 32.77
N THR A 416 -28.29 -1.69 33.82
CA THR A 416 -29.51 -1.71 34.63
C THR A 416 -29.21 -2.08 36.09
N VAL A 417 -30.03 -1.58 37.02
CA VAL A 417 -29.99 -1.96 38.45
C VAL A 417 -30.93 -3.13 38.78
N GLN A 418 -31.84 -3.45 37.87
CA GLN A 418 -32.80 -4.55 38.07
C GLN A 418 -32.34 -5.76 37.27
N ARG A 419 -32.33 -6.95 37.91
CA ARG A 419 -32.31 -8.21 37.16
C ARG A 419 -33.49 -8.19 36.20
N ALA A 420 -33.24 -8.17 34.90
CA ALA A 420 -34.28 -8.15 33.89
C ALA A 420 -35.11 -9.46 34.00
N PRO A 421 -36.29 -9.48 34.69
CA PRO A 421 -37.12 -10.67 34.77
C PRO A 421 -37.94 -10.90 33.50
N TYR A 422 -37.91 -9.95 32.56
CA TYR A 422 -38.66 -10.01 31.31
C TYR A 422 -37.73 -9.60 30.18
N GLY A 423 -37.65 -10.46 29.16
CA GLY A 423 -36.89 -10.22 27.95
C GLY A 423 -37.10 -8.83 27.36
N LEU A 424 -36.15 -8.32 26.61
CA LEU A 424 -36.26 -7.02 25.92
C LEU A 424 -37.64 -6.94 25.24
N PRO A 425 -38.32 -5.78 25.24
CA PRO A 425 -39.61 -5.62 24.60
C PRO A 425 -39.60 -6.19 23.19
N SER A 426 -40.62 -6.97 22.82
CA SER A 426 -40.76 -7.68 21.57
C SER A 426 -40.37 -6.79 20.36
N GLY A 427 -39.32 -7.18 19.66
CA GLY A 427 -38.77 -6.46 18.49
C GLY A 427 -37.29 -6.10 18.56
N ALA A 428 -36.60 -6.25 19.68
CA ALA A 428 -35.14 -6.28 19.74
C ALA A 428 -34.73 -7.76 19.78
N SER A 429 -33.96 -8.22 18.80
CA SER A 429 -33.34 -9.53 18.85
C SER A 429 -32.41 -9.55 20.07
N ASP A 430 -32.69 -10.40 21.05
CA ASP A 430 -31.93 -10.52 22.31
C ASP A 430 -30.43 -10.84 22.09
N ALA A 431 -30.09 -11.39 20.94
CA ALA A 431 -28.76 -11.87 20.65
C ALA A 431 -27.69 -10.75 20.45
N ASP A 432 -28.12 -9.50 20.23
CA ASP A 432 -27.21 -8.43 19.81
C ASP A 432 -27.10 -7.26 20.81
N VAL A 433 -27.83 -7.25 21.90
CA VAL A 433 -27.75 -6.23 22.94
C VAL A 433 -27.14 -6.83 24.18
N LEU A 434 -26.07 -6.23 24.68
CA LEU A 434 -25.38 -6.69 25.86
C LEU A 434 -25.92 -5.94 27.09
N ILE A 435 -26.36 -6.71 28.07
CA ILE A 435 -26.91 -6.15 29.34
C ILE A 435 -25.86 -6.30 30.43
N LEU A 436 -25.57 -5.22 31.13
CA LEU A 436 -24.67 -5.13 32.29
C LEU A 436 -25.49 -4.80 33.53
N GLU A 437 -25.59 -5.76 34.44
CA GLU A 437 -26.30 -5.55 35.73
C GLU A 437 -25.42 -4.81 36.72
N LYS A 438 -25.94 -3.69 37.27
CA LYS A 438 -25.28 -2.92 38.34
C LYS A 438 -25.54 -3.61 39.70
N PRO A 439 -24.56 -3.71 40.63
CA PRO A 439 -23.22 -3.14 40.52
C PRO A 439 -22.26 -4.01 39.72
N PHE A 440 -21.43 -3.40 38.86
CA PHE A 440 -20.32 -4.03 38.19
C PHE A 440 -19.02 -3.26 38.47
N ASP A 441 -17.89 -3.95 38.43
CA ASP A 441 -16.60 -3.31 38.57
C ASP A 441 -16.08 -2.73 37.22
N VAL A 442 -15.07 -1.88 37.34
CA VAL A 442 -14.42 -1.22 36.18
C VAL A 442 -13.85 -2.22 35.18
N ALA A 443 -13.27 -3.33 35.68
CA ALA A 443 -12.67 -4.33 34.85
C ALA A 443 -13.71 -5.06 34.00
N THR A 444 -14.82 -5.47 34.63
CA THR A 444 -15.96 -6.12 33.95
C THR A 444 -16.53 -5.23 32.86
N LEU A 445 -16.80 -3.95 33.16
CA LEU A 445 -17.30 -3.00 32.16
C LEU A 445 -16.35 -2.88 30.98
N THR A 446 -15.09 -2.59 31.26
CA THR A 446 -14.08 -2.36 30.21
C THR A 446 -13.88 -3.61 29.36
N GLN A 447 -13.77 -4.79 30.01
CA GLN A 447 -13.59 -6.07 29.31
C GLN A 447 -14.81 -6.41 28.44
N THR A 448 -16.02 -6.22 28.96
CA THR A 448 -17.25 -6.50 28.20
C THR A 448 -17.34 -5.62 26.97
N VAL A 449 -17.06 -4.32 27.11
CA VAL A 449 -17.03 -3.40 25.95
C VAL A 449 -15.94 -3.81 24.96
N ARG A 450 -14.71 -4.06 25.43
CA ARG A 450 -13.58 -4.45 24.58
C ARG A 450 -13.84 -5.72 23.76
N THR A 451 -14.35 -6.76 24.42
CA THR A 451 -14.55 -8.07 23.77
C THR A 451 -15.67 -8.05 22.73
N ASN A 452 -16.63 -7.17 22.88
CA ASN A 452 -17.84 -7.15 22.06
C ASN A 452 -17.89 -6.01 21.03
N LEU A 453 -16.89 -5.13 21.00
CA LEU A 453 -16.76 -4.19 19.90
C LEU A 453 -16.27 -4.91 18.64
N PRO A 454 -16.70 -4.47 17.44
CA PRO A 454 -16.17 -5.00 16.18
C PRO A 454 -14.67 -4.74 16.08
N ALA A 455 -13.91 -5.79 15.77
CA ALA A 455 -12.47 -5.77 15.59
C ALA A 455 -12.03 -4.89 14.40
#